data_faf1514c284704b1cdbafca35930316c
#
_entry.id   faf1514c284704b1cdbafca35930316c
#
_cell.length_a   1.000
_cell.length_b   1.000
_cell.length_c   1.000
_cell.angle_alpha   90.00
_cell.angle_beta   90.00
_cell.angle_gamma   90.00
#
_symmetry.space_group_name_H-M   'P 1'
#
loop_
_entity.id
_entity.type
_entity.pdbx_description
1 polymer ?
#
loop_
_entity_poly.entity_id
_entity_poly.type
_entity_poly.pdbx_seq_one_letter_code
_entity_poly.pdbx_strand_id
1 'polypeptide(L)'
;MPFANRSRTESKAICRIDANHFMKTNEKNLKGKKVAILATDGFEEDELFSPLEALRQAQADVKIVSPGKDQIKAWKYTDWGRTVKVDVPLQKARPEDFDALVLPGGVINPDHLRREPAAVQFVKAFFQIGKPVAAICHGPQMLIEADVVRGRKLTSFASIKTDLKNAGAQWVDHEVVVDNGLVTSRSPGDLPAFNAKMVEEFAEGIHMQRPTALAA
;
A
#
# COMPACT_ATOMS: atom_id res chain seq x y z
N MET A 1 77.81 15.97 29.43
CA MET A 1 76.37 16.38 29.37
C MET A 1 75.65 15.50 28.41
N PRO A 2 74.78 14.58 28.89
CA PRO A 2 73.94 13.78 27.98
C PRO A 2 72.51 14.29 27.98
N PHE A 3 71.94 14.40 26.78
CA PHE A 3 70.60 14.80 26.50
C PHE A 3 69.61 13.67 26.85
N ALA A 4 68.61 13.98 27.67
CA ALA A 4 67.51 13.11 28.00
C ALA A 4 66.52 12.97 26.86
N ASN A 5 66.28 11.76 26.44
CA ASN A 5 65.28 11.39 25.44
C ASN A 5 63.94 11.05 26.17
N ARG A 6 62.91 11.91 26.04
CA ARG A 6 61.55 11.66 26.52
C ARG A 6 60.74 10.97 25.43
N SER A 7 60.49 9.68 25.59
CA SER A 7 59.54 8.95 24.81
C SER A 7 58.09 9.36 25.19
N ARG A 8 57.39 9.98 24.24
CA ARG A 8 55.93 10.19 24.31
C ARG A 8 55.23 8.93 23.81
N THR A 9 54.68 8.19 24.71
CA THR A 9 53.69 7.16 24.40
C THR A 9 52.33 7.85 24.18
N GLU A 10 51.98 8.08 22.91
CA GLU A 10 50.60 8.48 22.53
C GLU A 10 49.71 7.25 22.55
N SER A 11 48.83 7.21 23.55
CA SER A 11 47.72 6.26 23.66
C SER A 11 46.72 6.56 22.56
N LYS A 12 46.69 5.75 21.50
CA LYS A 12 45.60 5.76 20.51
C LYS A 12 44.36 5.13 21.14
N ALA A 13 43.45 5.94 21.65
CA ALA A 13 42.10 5.53 21.95
C ALA A 13 41.41 5.20 20.63
N ILE A 14 41.34 3.92 20.27
CA ILE A 14 40.55 3.43 19.16
C ILE A 14 39.09 3.54 19.59
N CYS A 15 38.40 4.56 19.09
CA CYS A 15 36.94 4.67 19.19
C CYS A 15 36.34 3.48 18.42
N ARG A 16 36.00 2.41 19.12
CA ARG A 16 35.16 1.35 18.57
C ARG A 16 33.78 1.94 18.40
N ILE A 17 33.48 2.40 17.18
CA ILE A 17 32.11 2.67 16.77
C ILE A 17 31.42 1.32 16.71
N ASP A 18 30.51 1.09 17.64
CA ASP A 18 29.70 -0.11 17.68
C ASP A 18 28.92 -0.24 16.38
N ALA A 19 29.33 -1.17 15.53
CA ALA A 19 28.66 -1.53 14.28
C ALA A 19 27.19 -1.98 14.51
N ASN A 20 26.80 -2.26 15.74
CA ASN A 20 25.43 -2.59 16.14
C ASN A 20 24.47 -1.39 16.23
N HIS A 21 24.97 -0.15 16.10
CA HIS A 21 24.10 1.03 16.16
C HIS A 21 23.57 1.43 14.77
N PHE A 22 24.10 0.84 13.68
CA PHE A 22 23.72 1.20 12.31
C PHE A 22 22.69 0.26 11.67
N MET A 23 22.22 -0.78 12.38
CA MET A 23 21.22 -1.74 11.90
C MET A 23 19.98 -1.85 12.81
N LYS A 24 19.54 -0.78 13.42
CA LYS A 24 18.12 -0.64 13.73
C LYS A 24 17.44 0.06 12.57
N THR A 25 17.35 -0.63 11.42
CA THR A 25 16.23 -0.40 10.52
C THR A 25 14.99 -0.62 11.37
N ASN A 26 14.23 0.45 11.56
CA ASN A 26 12.93 0.41 12.20
C ASN A 26 12.04 -0.46 11.29
N GLU A 27 12.14 -1.79 11.41
CA GLU A 27 11.24 -2.72 10.73
C GLU A 27 9.85 -2.37 11.25
N LYS A 28 9.10 -1.64 10.43
CA LYS A 28 7.75 -1.22 10.78
C LYS A 28 6.93 -2.48 10.93
N ASN A 29 6.57 -2.79 12.17
CA ASN A 29 5.91 -4.02 12.55
C ASN A 29 4.39 -3.79 12.56
N LEU A 30 3.68 -4.61 11.82
CA LEU A 30 2.22 -4.60 11.72
C LEU A 30 1.55 -5.67 12.60
N LYS A 31 2.26 -6.17 13.60
CA LYS A 31 1.72 -7.19 14.52
C LYS A 31 0.42 -6.69 15.19
N GLY A 32 -0.63 -7.49 15.08
CA GLY A 32 -1.96 -7.15 15.57
C GLY A 32 -2.80 -6.32 14.62
N LYS A 33 -2.23 -5.84 13.50
CA LYS A 33 -2.99 -5.18 12.44
C LYS A 33 -3.62 -6.20 11.50
N LYS A 34 -4.88 -5.97 11.14
CA LYS A 34 -5.61 -6.78 10.16
C LYS A 34 -5.77 -5.97 8.87
N VAL A 35 -5.28 -6.51 7.76
CA VAL A 35 -5.30 -5.85 6.44
C VAL A 35 -6.19 -6.61 5.48
N ALA A 36 -7.11 -5.89 4.81
CA ALA A 36 -7.89 -6.43 3.71
C ALA A 36 -7.14 -6.21 2.39
N ILE A 37 -7.09 -7.23 1.52
CA ILE A 37 -6.80 -7.07 0.10
C ILE A 37 -8.11 -7.34 -0.64
N LEU A 38 -8.70 -6.31 -1.25
CA LEU A 38 -9.94 -6.42 -2.02
C LEU A 38 -9.60 -6.72 -3.47
N ALA A 39 -9.98 -7.89 -3.95
CA ALA A 39 -9.72 -8.32 -5.31
C ALA A 39 -10.79 -9.30 -5.83
N THR A 40 -10.88 -9.42 -7.16
CA THR A 40 -11.66 -10.44 -7.86
C THR A 40 -10.81 -11.04 -9.00
N ASP A 41 -11.35 -11.94 -9.80
CA ASP A 41 -10.64 -12.52 -10.94
C ASP A 41 -10.04 -11.45 -11.85
N GLY A 42 -8.87 -11.75 -12.42
CA GLY A 42 -8.16 -10.87 -13.33
C GLY A 42 -7.34 -9.77 -12.63
N PHE A 43 -7.05 -9.93 -11.34
CA PHE A 43 -6.06 -9.07 -10.67
C PHE A 43 -4.65 -9.35 -11.22
N GLU A 44 -3.81 -8.31 -11.34
CA GLU A 44 -2.41 -8.51 -11.73
C GLU A 44 -1.69 -9.32 -10.66
N GLU A 45 -1.04 -10.42 -11.09
CA GLU A 45 -0.48 -11.42 -10.19
C GLU A 45 0.49 -10.83 -9.17
N ASP A 46 1.47 -10.06 -9.63
CA ASP A 46 2.51 -9.53 -8.77
C ASP A 46 1.97 -8.40 -7.86
N GLU A 47 0.94 -7.67 -8.29
CA GLU A 47 0.33 -6.57 -7.52
C GLU A 47 -0.55 -7.04 -6.36
N LEU A 48 -0.91 -8.32 -6.31
CA LEU A 48 -1.55 -8.92 -5.13
C LEU A 48 -0.52 -9.67 -4.28
N PHE A 49 0.29 -10.55 -4.89
CA PHE A 49 1.13 -11.46 -4.12
C PHE A 49 2.33 -10.75 -3.49
N SER A 50 2.93 -9.75 -4.13
CA SER A 50 4.06 -9.01 -3.56
C SER A 50 3.64 -8.17 -2.33
N PRO A 51 2.55 -7.37 -2.36
CA PRO A 51 2.04 -6.71 -1.15
C PRO A 51 1.60 -7.70 -0.06
N LEU A 52 0.95 -8.80 -0.43
CA LEU A 52 0.55 -9.85 0.53
C LEU A 52 1.76 -10.40 1.29
N GLU A 53 2.85 -10.68 0.59
CA GLU A 53 4.08 -11.17 1.20
C GLU A 53 4.75 -10.10 2.07
N ALA A 54 4.87 -8.86 1.60
CA ALA A 54 5.43 -7.76 2.36
C ALA A 54 4.68 -7.51 3.67
N LEU A 55 3.35 -7.54 3.64
CA LEU A 55 2.50 -7.40 4.81
C LEU A 55 2.65 -8.55 5.80
N ARG A 56 2.77 -9.78 5.31
CA ARG A 56 3.02 -10.97 6.15
C ARG A 56 4.40 -10.93 6.78
N GLN A 57 5.42 -10.51 6.05
CA GLN A 57 6.77 -10.28 6.59
C GLN A 57 6.76 -9.22 7.70
N ALA A 58 5.93 -8.19 7.56
CA ALA A 58 5.68 -7.19 8.60
C ALA A 58 4.74 -7.68 9.71
N GLN A 59 4.35 -8.97 9.73
CA GLN A 59 3.52 -9.63 10.75
C GLN A 59 2.04 -9.19 10.77
N ALA A 60 1.50 -8.63 9.70
CA ALA A 60 0.07 -8.35 9.59
C ALA A 60 -0.77 -9.63 9.42
N ASP A 61 -1.99 -9.64 9.96
CA ASP A 61 -3.04 -10.62 9.60
C ASP A 61 -3.73 -10.16 8.32
N VAL A 62 -3.37 -10.77 7.18
CA VAL A 62 -3.89 -10.36 5.87
C VAL A 62 -5.02 -11.28 5.43
N LYS A 63 -6.13 -10.68 4.98
CA LYS A 63 -7.30 -11.39 4.46
C LYS A 63 -7.59 -10.97 3.03
N ILE A 64 -7.78 -11.95 2.15
CA ILE A 64 -8.32 -11.73 0.81
C ILE A 64 -9.83 -11.59 0.91
N VAL A 65 -10.33 -10.42 0.54
CA VAL A 65 -11.75 -10.08 0.49
C VAL A 65 -12.19 -10.08 -0.98
N SER A 66 -13.27 -10.77 -1.31
CA SER A 66 -13.74 -10.86 -2.69
C SER A 66 -15.26 -11.04 -2.79
N PRO A 67 -15.91 -10.50 -3.83
CA PRO A 67 -17.25 -10.93 -4.21
C PRO A 67 -17.29 -12.38 -4.72
N GLY A 68 -16.15 -12.91 -5.19
CA GLY A 68 -15.98 -14.32 -5.53
C GLY A 68 -16.16 -15.24 -4.33
N LYS A 69 -16.43 -16.53 -4.57
CA LYS A 69 -16.85 -17.44 -3.48
C LYS A 69 -15.66 -18.09 -2.76
N ASP A 70 -14.88 -18.91 -3.45
CA ASP A 70 -13.88 -19.76 -2.79
C ASP A 70 -12.45 -19.36 -3.12
N GLN A 71 -12.20 -18.98 -4.37
CA GLN A 71 -10.91 -18.56 -4.88
C GLN A 71 -11.08 -17.60 -6.04
N ILE A 72 -10.05 -16.79 -6.25
CA ILE A 72 -9.93 -15.86 -7.39
C ILE A 72 -8.63 -16.13 -8.14
N LYS A 73 -8.62 -15.83 -9.44
CA LYS A 73 -7.53 -16.16 -10.35
C LYS A 73 -6.85 -14.89 -10.87
N ALA A 74 -5.53 -14.87 -10.80
CA ALA A 74 -4.71 -13.78 -11.31
C ALA A 74 -4.71 -13.73 -12.84
N TRP A 75 -4.47 -12.56 -13.39
CA TRP A 75 -3.99 -12.34 -14.74
C TRP A 75 -2.50 -12.07 -14.70
N LYS A 76 -1.72 -12.75 -15.56
CA LYS A 76 -0.28 -12.57 -15.65
C LYS A 76 0.13 -12.30 -17.09
N TYR A 77 0.47 -11.06 -17.38
CA TYR A 77 0.85 -10.59 -18.72
C TYR A 77 -0.24 -10.88 -19.78
N THR A 78 -0.26 -12.08 -20.32
CA THR A 78 -1.10 -12.49 -21.47
C THR A 78 -1.98 -13.70 -21.18
N ASP A 79 -1.92 -14.28 -19.97
CA ASP A 79 -2.66 -15.49 -19.61
C ASP A 79 -3.07 -15.50 -18.14
N TRP A 80 -3.90 -16.45 -17.79
CA TRP A 80 -4.30 -16.69 -16.41
C TRP A 80 -3.12 -17.21 -15.57
N GLY A 81 -2.90 -16.58 -14.42
CA GLY A 81 -1.87 -16.90 -13.46
C GLY A 81 -2.34 -17.77 -12.30
N ARG A 82 -1.72 -17.56 -11.14
CA ARG A 82 -2.02 -18.29 -9.90
C ARG A 82 -3.41 -17.99 -9.37
N THR A 83 -3.92 -18.91 -8.57
CA THR A 83 -5.14 -18.70 -7.77
C THR A 83 -4.78 -18.32 -6.34
N VAL A 84 -5.67 -17.59 -5.69
CA VAL A 84 -5.62 -17.32 -4.25
C VAL A 84 -6.98 -17.60 -3.63
N LYS A 85 -6.97 -18.20 -2.42
CA LYS A 85 -8.18 -18.47 -1.67
C LYS A 85 -8.81 -17.17 -1.17
N VAL A 86 -10.12 -17.08 -1.23
CA VAL A 86 -10.89 -15.99 -0.59
C VAL A 86 -11.03 -16.32 0.90
N ASP A 87 -10.55 -15.43 1.76
CA ASP A 87 -10.64 -15.60 3.21
C ASP A 87 -11.98 -15.12 3.76
N VAL A 88 -12.49 -14.01 3.20
CA VAL A 88 -13.73 -13.38 3.63
C VAL A 88 -14.57 -13.01 2.40
N PRO A 89 -15.76 -13.57 2.22
CA PRO A 89 -16.68 -13.09 1.21
C PRO A 89 -17.04 -11.61 1.48
N LEU A 90 -17.05 -10.78 0.43
CA LEU A 90 -17.28 -9.34 0.54
C LEU A 90 -18.57 -9.00 1.32
N GLN A 91 -19.63 -9.78 1.12
CA GLN A 91 -20.92 -9.59 1.81
C GLN A 91 -20.85 -9.80 3.34
N LYS A 92 -19.76 -10.42 3.82
CA LYS A 92 -19.48 -10.63 5.25
C LYS A 92 -18.36 -9.75 5.79
N ALA A 93 -17.65 -9.06 4.90
CA ALA A 93 -16.54 -8.18 5.28
C ALA A 93 -17.10 -6.85 5.81
N ARG A 94 -16.66 -6.46 7.01
CA ARG A 94 -16.98 -5.16 7.59
C ARG A 94 -15.71 -4.32 7.63
N PRO A 95 -15.73 -3.08 7.14
CA PRO A 95 -14.56 -2.20 7.14
C PRO A 95 -13.95 -2.00 8.55
N GLU A 96 -14.80 -2.08 9.60
CA GLU A 96 -14.39 -1.94 11.00
C GLU A 96 -13.46 -3.06 11.45
N ASP A 97 -13.59 -4.25 10.87
CA ASP A 97 -12.79 -5.42 11.22
C ASP A 97 -11.33 -5.37 10.70
N PHE A 98 -10.99 -4.34 9.91
CA PHE A 98 -9.67 -4.18 9.30
C PHE A 98 -9.04 -2.83 9.66
N ASP A 99 -7.72 -2.79 9.75
CA ASP A 99 -6.95 -1.56 10.01
C ASP A 99 -6.54 -0.84 8.74
N ALA A 100 -6.43 -1.55 7.60
CA ALA A 100 -5.97 -1.00 6.33
C ALA A 100 -6.52 -1.80 5.14
N LEU A 101 -6.44 -1.21 3.93
CA LEU A 101 -6.94 -1.79 2.69
C LEU A 101 -5.89 -1.71 1.58
N VAL A 102 -5.76 -2.81 0.81
CA VAL A 102 -4.98 -2.86 -0.43
C VAL A 102 -5.91 -3.10 -1.62
N LEU A 103 -5.68 -2.36 -2.71
CA LEU A 103 -6.39 -2.45 -3.98
C LEU A 103 -5.38 -2.79 -5.09
N PRO A 104 -5.19 -4.06 -5.43
CA PRO A 104 -4.40 -4.47 -6.58
C PRO A 104 -5.01 -3.96 -7.88
N GLY A 105 -4.19 -3.86 -8.93
CA GLY A 105 -4.66 -3.51 -10.26
C GLY A 105 -4.98 -4.73 -11.13
N GLY A 106 -4.43 -4.76 -12.32
CA GLY A 106 -4.95 -5.48 -13.46
C GLY A 106 -6.09 -4.67 -14.10
N VAL A 107 -6.41 -4.93 -15.36
CA VAL A 107 -7.52 -4.22 -16.04
C VAL A 107 -8.86 -4.80 -15.62
N ILE A 108 -8.97 -6.12 -15.54
CA ILE A 108 -10.23 -6.85 -15.32
C ILE A 108 -10.72 -6.66 -13.87
N ASN A 109 -9.83 -6.78 -12.90
CA ASN A 109 -10.16 -6.75 -11.47
C ASN A 109 -10.88 -5.47 -11.03
N PRO A 110 -10.31 -4.27 -11.15
CA PRO A 110 -11.00 -3.05 -10.72
C PRO A 110 -12.20 -2.70 -11.61
N ASP A 111 -12.21 -3.10 -12.88
CA ASP A 111 -13.37 -2.90 -13.75
C ASP A 111 -14.59 -3.71 -13.29
N HIS A 112 -14.38 -4.94 -12.84
CA HIS A 112 -15.43 -5.76 -12.24
C HIS A 112 -15.84 -5.23 -10.86
N LEU A 113 -14.88 -4.91 -9.99
CA LEU A 113 -15.16 -4.46 -8.62
C LEU A 113 -15.95 -3.14 -8.58
N ARG A 114 -15.65 -2.19 -9.48
CA ARG A 114 -16.35 -0.89 -9.52
C ARG A 114 -17.84 -1.01 -9.85
N ARG A 115 -18.27 -2.12 -10.44
CA ARG A 115 -19.67 -2.44 -10.74
C ARG A 115 -20.42 -3.07 -9.56
N GLU A 116 -19.69 -3.44 -8.51
CA GLU A 116 -20.24 -4.06 -7.29
C GLU A 116 -20.46 -2.98 -6.22
N PRO A 117 -21.70 -2.55 -5.96
CA PRO A 117 -21.97 -1.49 -4.98
C PRO A 117 -21.38 -1.78 -3.59
N ALA A 118 -21.37 -3.05 -3.16
CA ALA A 118 -20.79 -3.45 -1.89
C ALA A 118 -19.27 -3.23 -1.86
N ALA A 119 -18.55 -3.45 -2.98
CA ALA A 119 -17.12 -3.20 -3.07
C ALA A 119 -16.80 -1.69 -3.01
N VAL A 120 -17.60 -0.90 -3.71
CA VAL A 120 -17.46 0.57 -3.71
C VAL A 120 -17.69 1.14 -2.31
N GLN A 121 -18.75 0.69 -1.63
CA GLN A 121 -19.04 1.12 -0.26
C GLN A 121 -17.98 0.64 0.73
N PHE A 122 -17.46 -0.57 0.57
CA PHE A 122 -16.37 -1.08 1.39
C PHE A 122 -15.13 -0.18 1.27
N VAL A 123 -14.71 0.18 0.06
CA VAL A 123 -13.61 1.12 -0.16
C VAL A 123 -13.89 2.49 0.46
N LYS A 124 -15.08 3.06 0.17
CA LYS A 124 -15.47 4.39 0.67
C LYS A 124 -15.39 4.48 2.20
N ALA A 125 -15.79 3.42 2.90
CA ALA A 125 -15.80 3.38 4.35
C ALA A 125 -14.40 3.54 4.98
N PHE A 126 -13.33 3.00 4.37
CA PHE A 126 -11.97 3.21 4.85
C PHE A 126 -11.58 4.69 4.85
N PHE A 127 -11.94 5.42 3.81
CA PHE A 127 -11.70 6.86 3.75
C PHE A 127 -12.54 7.63 4.76
N GLN A 128 -13.80 7.24 4.97
CA GLN A 128 -14.68 7.90 5.94
C GLN A 128 -14.17 7.82 7.38
N ILE A 129 -13.53 6.70 7.73
CA ILE A 129 -12.97 6.48 9.07
C ILE A 129 -11.46 6.77 9.15
N GLY A 130 -10.87 7.28 8.07
CA GLY A 130 -9.47 7.70 8.02
C GLY A 130 -8.46 6.54 8.03
N LYS A 131 -8.87 5.31 7.74
CA LYS A 131 -7.97 4.17 7.64
C LYS A 131 -7.12 4.23 6.37
N PRO A 132 -5.83 3.83 6.43
CA PRO A 132 -4.94 3.90 5.29
C PRO A 132 -5.34 2.91 4.19
N VAL A 133 -5.14 3.37 2.94
CA VAL A 133 -5.45 2.62 1.72
C VAL A 133 -4.23 2.64 0.80
N ALA A 134 -3.88 1.51 0.21
CA ALA A 134 -2.85 1.41 -0.80
C ALA A 134 -3.44 0.88 -2.11
N ALA A 135 -3.21 1.57 -3.23
CA ALA A 135 -3.75 1.21 -4.54
C ALA A 135 -2.66 1.29 -5.62
N ILE A 136 -2.58 0.28 -6.48
CA ILE A 136 -1.54 0.23 -7.51
C ILE A 136 -2.16 0.04 -8.91
N CYS A 137 -1.48 0.58 -9.93
CA CYS A 137 -1.78 0.35 -11.35
C CYS A 137 -3.19 0.87 -11.73
N HIS A 138 -4.11 -0.04 -12.05
CA HIS A 138 -5.53 0.27 -12.32
C HIS A 138 -6.40 0.24 -11.05
N GLY A 139 -5.86 -0.19 -9.90
CA GLY A 139 -6.58 -0.17 -8.62
C GLY A 139 -7.23 1.17 -8.26
N PRO A 140 -6.63 2.34 -8.59
CA PRO A 140 -7.25 3.65 -8.37
C PRO A 140 -8.59 3.89 -9.09
N GLN A 141 -9.02 3.06 -10.04
CA GLN A 141 -10.38 3.12 -10.58
C GLN A 141 -11.44 2.91 -9.50
N MET A 142 -11.15 2.08 -8.50
CA MET A 142 -12.01 1.91 -7.34
C MET A 142 -12.15 3.19 -6.51
N LEU A 143 -11.08 4.00 -6.45
CA LEU A 143 -11.09 5.28 -5.74
C LEU A 143 -11.93 6.33 -6.47
N ILE A 144 -11.94 6.30 -7.81
CA ILE A 144 -12.83 7.14 -8.63
C ILE A 144 -14.29 6.81 -8.31
N GLU A 145 -14.66 5.53 -8.36
CA GLU A 145 -16.02 5.08 -8.15
C GLU A 145 -16.52 5.34 -6.72
N ALA A 146 -15.62 5.25 -5.74
CA ALA A 146 -15.89 5.58 -4.35
C ALA A 146 -15.99 7.10 -4.07
N ASP A 147 -15.69 7.96 -5.08
CA ASP A 147 -15.66 9.43 -5.00
C ASP A 147 -14.73 9.95 -3.88
N VAL A 148 -13.49 9.44 -3.83
CA VAL A 148 -12.52 9.78 -2.78
C VAL A 148 -11.20 10.38 -3.30
N VAL A 149 -11.12 10.69 -4.60
CA VAL A 149 -9.88 11.18 -5.25
C VAL A 149 -9.80 12.70 -5.36
N ARG A 150 -10.92 13.42 -5.24
CA ARG A 150 -10.99 14.86 -5.44
C ARG A 150 -10.01 15.62 -4.54
N GLY A 151 -9.14 16.42 -5.15
CA GLY A 151 -8.13 17.23 -4.44
C GLY A 151 -6.93 16.43 -3.90
N ARG A 152 -6.90 15.11 -4.06
CA ARG A 152 -5.77 14.28 -3.63
C ARG A 152 -4.68 14.25 -4.68
N LYS A 153 -3.43 14.26 -4.21
CA LYS A 153 -2.27 13.98 -5.04
C LYS A 153 -2.05 12.47 -5.11
N LEU A 154 -2.01 11.91 -6.32
CA LEU A 154 -1.86 10.47 -6.51
C LEU A 154 -1.22 10.12 -7.85
N THR A 155 -0.85 8.86 -8.01
CA THR A 155 -0.39 8.26 -9.26
C THR A 155 -1.18 7.00 -9.60
N SER A 156 -1.00 6.49 -10.80
CA SER A 156 -1.64 5.27 -11.28
C SER A 156 -0.96 4.77 -12.54
N PHE A 157 -1.41 3.65 -13.08
CA PHE A 157 -1.08 3.30 -14.45
C PHE A 157 -1.50 4.42 -15.41
N ALA A 158 -0.64 4.70 -16.41
CA ALA A 158 -0.77 5.90 -17.26
C ALA A 158 -2.10 5.95 -18.05
N SER A 159 -2.68 4.79 -18.39
CA SER A 159 -3.92 4.73 -19.18
C SER A 159 -5.13 5.36 -18.50
N ILE A 160 -5.19 5.36 -17.16
CA ILE A 160 -6.29 5.94 -16.38
C ILE A 160 -6.00 7.34 -15.81
N LYS A 161 -4.89 7.96 -16.27
CA LYS A 161 -4.51 9.33 -15.88
C LYS A 161 -5.60 10.35 -16.12
N THR A 162 -6.23 10.30 -17.29
CA THR A 162 -7.26 11.26 -17.67
C THR A 162 -8.52 11.09 -16.83
N ASP A 163 -8.90 9.84 -16.52
CA ASP A 163 -10.06 9.52 -15.68
C ASP A 163 -9.90 10.08 -14.28
N LEU A 164 -8.72 9.89 -13.67
CA LEU A 164 -8.37 10.43 -12.35
C LEU A 164 -8.38 11.96 -12.33
N LYS A 165 -7.82 12.62 -13.36
CA LYS A 165 -7.88 14.09 -13.48
C LYS A 165 -9.31 14.60 -13.61
N ASN A 166 -10.14 13.94 -14.42
CA ASN A 166 -11.55 14.30 -14.59
C ASN A 166 -12.34 14.09 -13.30
N ALA A 167 -11.95 13.11 -12.48
CA ALA A 167 -12.49 12.92 -11.13
C ALA A 167 -11.98 13.94 -10.09
N GLY A 168 -11.10 14.87 -10.49
CA GLY A 168 -10.59 15.94 -9.65
C GLY A 168 -9.29 15.64 -8.90
N ALA A 169 -8.59 14.57 -9.25
CA ALA A 169 -7.29 14.25 -8.66
C ALA A 169 -6.15 15.08 -9.24
N GLN A 170 -5.12 15.33 -8.43
CA GLN A 170 -3.83 15.90 -8.84
C GLN A 170 -2.90 14.75 -9.23
N TRP A 171 -3.05 14.25 -10.46
CA TRP A 171 -2.25 13.12 -10.92
C TRP A 171 -0.81 13.55 -11.23
N VAL A 172 0.16 12.77 -10.73
CA VAL A 172 1.60 12.95 -10.99
C VAL A 172 2.22 11.63 -11.43
N ASP A 173 3.29 11.69 -12.22
CA ASP A 173 4.05 10.51 -12.65
C ASP A 173 5.23 10.28 -11.70
N HIS A 174 4.98 9.54 -10.63
CA HIS A 174 5.99 9.12 -9.65
C HIS A 174 5.81 7.64 -9.32
N GLU A 175 6.91 6.96 -9.01
CA GLU A 175 6.88 5.53 -8.65
C GLU A 175 5.98 5.24 -7.44
N VAL A 176 5.95 6.15 -6.47
CA VAL A 176 5.06 6.08 -5.30
C VAL A 176 4.65 7.49 -4.89
N VAL A 177 3.38 7.64 -4.54
CA VAL A 177 2.81 8.89 -4.00
C VAL A 177 2.07 8.55 -2.71
N VAL A 178 2.34 9.34 -1.67
CA VAL A 178 1.62 9.29 -0.40
C VAL A 178 0.85 10.59 -0.21
N ASP A 179 -0.43 10.49 0.08
CA ASP A 179 -1.29 11.64 0.39
C ASP A 179 -2.29 11.29 1.50
N ASN A 180 -1.94 11.64 2.73
CA ASN A 180 -2.83 11.53 3.90
C ASN A 180 -3.45 10.13 4.02
N GLY A 181 -2.61 9.11 4.22
CA GLY A 181 -3.01 7.72 4.37
C GLY A 181 -3.32 6.97 3.06
N LEU A 182 -3.28 7.66 1.91
CA LEU A 182 -3.39 7.01 0.61
C LEU A 182 -2.01 6.82 -0.02
N VAL A 183 -1.62 5.57 -0.28
CA VAL A 183 -0.42 5.19 -1.04
C VAL A 183 -0.81 4.77 -2.44
N THR A 184 -0.18 5.32 -3.47
CA THR A 184 -0.43 4.91 -4.85
C THR A 184 0.86 4.68 -5.62
N SER A 185 0.85 3.73 -6.58
CA SER A 185 1.95 3.41 -7.50
C SER A 185 1.42 3.06 -8.89
N ARG A 186 2.33 2.94 -9.89
CA ARG A 186 1.95 2.89 -11.30
C ARG A 186 1.83 1.49 -11.86
N SER A 187 2.74 0.58 -11.49
CA SER A 187 2.88 -0.72 -12.16
C SER A 187 3.69 -1.70 -11.29
N PRO A 188 3.81 -2.97 -11.69
CA PRO A 188 4.63 -3.95 -10.98
C PRO A 188 6.11 -3.53 -10.80
N GLY A 189 6.66 -2.71 -11.69
CA GLY A 189 8.02 -2.17 -11.55
C GLY A 189 8.23 -1.30 -10.31
N ASP A 190 7.15 -0.72 -9.78
CA ASP A 190 7.18 0.17 -8.61
C ASP A 190 6.94 -0.58 -7.28
N LEU A 191 6.71 -1.89 -7.31
CA LEU A 191 6.35 -2.69 -6.13
C LEU A 191 7.33 -2.55 -4.95
N PRO A 192 8.66 -2.45 -5.13
CA PRO A 192 9.55 -2.25 -4.00
C PRO A 192 9.25 -0.95 -3.22
N ALA A 193 9.07 0.17 -3.91
CA ALA A 193 8.75 1.46 -3.29
C ALA A 193 7.30 1.47 -2.73
N PHE A 194 6.35 0.88 -3.47
CA PHE A 194 4.96 0.72 -3.05
C PHE A 194 4.86 -0.07 -1.74
N ASN A 195 5.47 -1.25 -1.67
CA ASN A 195 5.41 -2.10 -0.49
C ASN A 195 6.04 -1.43 0.74
N ALA A 196 7.19 -0.76 0.56
CA ALA A 196 7.85 -0.05 1.64
C ALA A 196 6.95 1.07 2.21
N LYS A 197 6.35 1.89 1.34
CA LYS A 197 5.46 2.98 1.76
C LYS A 197 4.11 2.50 2.28
N MET A 198 3.57 1.42 1.73
CA MET A 198 2.35 0.77 2.23
C MET A 198 2.53 0.30 3.68
N VAL A 199 3.62 -0.42 3.97
CA VAL A 199 3.90 -0.90 5.34
C VAL A 199 4.10 0.29 6.28
N GLU A 200 4.75 1.36 5.82
CA GLU A 200 4.95 2.59 6.56
C GLU A 200 3.63 3.24 6.96
N GLU A 201 2.76 3.55 6.00
CA GLU A 201 1.47 4.20 6.25
C GLU A 201 0.52 3.32 7.09
N PHE A 202 0.56 1.99 6.88
CA PHE A 202 -0.26 1.06 7.65
C PHE A 202 0.19 0.97 9.13
N ALA A 203 1.49 1.15 9.39
CA ALA A 203 2.01 1.23 10.76
C ALA A 203 1.60 2.54 11.45
N GLU A 204 1.53 3.65 10.72
CA GLU A 204 1.05 4.94 11.24
C GLU A 204 -0.43 4.87 11.66
N GLY A 205 -1.25 4.14 10.89
CA GLY A 205 -2.65 3.88 11.22
C GLY A 205 -3.60 4.98 10.74
N ILE A 206 -4.54 5.40 11.61
CA ILE A 206 -5.60 6.34 11.22
C ILE A 206 -5.04 7.74 10.96
N HIS A 207 -5.41 8.31 9.80
CA HIS A 207 -5.10 9.68 9.42
C HIS A 207 -6.32 10.58 9.60
N MET A 208 -6.10 11.79 10.13
CA MET A 208 -7.20 12.76 10.25
C MET A 208 -7.72 13.13 8.85
N GLN A 209 -9.03 13.09 8.66
CA GLN A 209 -9.65 13.49 7.41
C GLN A 209 -9.31 14.96 7.12
N ARG A 210 -8.89 15.25 5.88
CA ARG A 210 -8.91 16.64 5.41
C ARG A 210 -10.37 17.08 5.35
N PRO A 211 -10.70 18.29 5.87
CA PRO A 211 -12.01 18.87 5.61
C PRO A 211 -12.24 18.83 4.09
N THR A 212 -13.29 18.17 3.65
CA THR A 212 -13.74 18.26 2.26
C THR A 212 -13.97 19.75 2.00
N ALA A 213 -13.19 20.36 1.10
CA ALA A 213 -13.50 21.70 0.62
C ALA A 213 -14.93 21.60 0.07
N LEU A 214 -15.88 22.21 0.77
CA LEU A 214 -17.24 22.36 0.29
C LEU A 214 -17.14 22.98 -1.09
N ALA A 215 -17.66 22.29 -2.10
CA ALA A 215 -17.78 22.84 -3.44
C ALA A 215 -18.59 24.13 -3.33
N ALA A 216 -17.91 25.25 -3.58
CA ALA A 216 -18.55 26.55 -3.75
C ALA A 216 -19.18 26.61 -5.14
#